data_a421d5229a6385cf704f648c8afa71d4
#
_entry.id   a421d5229a6385cf704f648c8afa71d4
#
_cell.length_a   1.000
_cell.length_b   1.000
_cell.length_c   1.000
_cell.angle_alpha   90.00
_cell.angle_beta   90.00
_cell.angle_gamma   90.00
#
_symmetry.space_group_name_H-M   'P 1'
#
loop_
_entity.id
_entity.type
_entity.pdbx_description
1 polymer ?
#
loop_
_entity_poly.entity_id
_entity_poly.type
_entity_poly.pdbx_seq_one_letter_code
_entity_poly.pdbx_strand_id
1 'polypeptide(L)'
;KPVEGGVVVENASLMPTYFKNDDQKKLFENAQKNQVIVFNLHAAYDGNATEIASLLKVDKEKVEEYTGNFSFEVHEISRFVPAALDEDFFNKVFGEGAVHNEEEARAKVKENIQALQVNDSDYKFLLDLRAYAENKVGELEFPTELLKKIMKANNTDKDESYVEDNFDKSIVELKWHLIREKLVEAQGIKVDDKDIKAAAIQATRYQFAQYGLNNIPDEYLENYAQEMLKKREQVSALVERCIDQKLTAAYKQLVNLNHKSISAEDFSKMF
;
A
#
# COMPACT_ATOMS: atom_id res chain seq x y z
N LYS A 1 24.13 -7.18 -41.04
CA LYS A 1 24.56 -5.78 -41.05
C LYS A 1 23.33 -4.90 -40.80
N PRO A 2 23.44 -3.86 -39.98
CA PRO A 2 22.34 -2.90 -39.81
C PRO A 2 21.92 -2.35 -41.20
N VAL A 3 20.61 -2.16 -41.37
CA VAL A 3 20.05 -1.52 -42.56
C VAL A 3 20.40 -0.02 -42.46
N GLU A 4 20.86 0.58 -43.59
CA GLU A 4 21.16 2.01 -43.63
C GLU A 4 19.89 2.82 -43.24
N GLY A 5 19.97 3.68 -42.25
CA GLY A 5 18.81 4.40 -41.70
C GLY A 5 17.92 3.59 -40.72
N GLY A 6 18.30 2.36 -40.39
CA GLY A 6 17.58 1.55 -39.41
C GLY A 6 17.76 2.05 -37.97
N VAL A 7 16.79 1.69 -37.07
CA VAL A 7 16.86 2.00 -35.65
C VAL A 7 17.96 1.19 -35.00
N VAL A 8 18.81 1.85 -34.23
CA VAL A 8 19.84 1.26 -33.38
C VAL A 8 19.56 1.66 -31.94
N VAL A 9 19.45 0.68 -31.04
CA VAL A 9 19.25 0.93 -29.63
C VAL A 9 20.42 0.35 -28.85
N GLU A 10 21.11 1.20 -28.14
CA GLU A 10 22.16 0.78 -27.21
C GLU A 10 21.57 0.42 -25.85
N ASN A 11 22.10 -0.65 -25.23
CA ASN A 11 21.69 -1.09 -23.89
C ASN A 11 20.19 -1.36 -23.74
N ALA A 12 19.62 -2.10 -24.69
CA ALA A 12 18.25 -2.58 -24.60
C ALA A 12 18.17 -3.78 -23.65
N SER A 13 17.18 -3.78 -22.76
CA SER A 13 16.87 -4.95 -21.92
C SER A 13 15.70 -5.72 -22.54
N LEU A 14 15.90 -7.00 -22.78
CA LEU A 14 14.93 -7.88 -23.41
C LEU A 14 14.55 -9.00 -22.46
N MET A 15 13.25 -9.27 -22.33
CA MET A 15 12.74 -10.37 -21.52
C MET A 15 11.97 -11.37 -22.39
N PRO A 16 12.60 -12.43 -22.90
CA PRO A 16 11.96 -13.41 -23.78
C PRO A 16 10.78 -14.14 -23.13
N THR A 17 10.71 -14.17 -21.81
CA THR A 17 9.57 -14.75 -21.06
C THR A 17 8.25 -14.02 -21.32
N TYR A 18 8.27 -12.77 -21.73
CA TYR A 18 7.08 -11.97 -22.06
C TYR A 18 6.67 -12.08 -23.52
N PHE A 19 7.46 -12.75 -24.34
CA PHE A 19 7.07 -13.00 -25.73
C PHE A 19 5.80 -13.82 -25.81
N LYS A 20 4.92 -13.44 -26.73
CA LYS A 20 3.64 -14.12 -26.98
C LYS A 20 3.79 -15.26 -28.00
N ASN A 21 4.84 -15.20 -28.81
CA ASN A 21 5.13 -16.21 -29.84
C ASN A 21 6.25 -17.14 -29.37
N ASP A 22 5.94 -18.43 -29.24
CA ASP A 22 6.88 -19.44 -28.76
C ASP A 22 8.08 -19.68 -29.70
N ASP A 23 7.91 -19.50 -30.99
CA ASP A 23 9.04 -19.67 -31.95
C ASP A 23 10.05 -18.53 -31.77
N GLN A 24 9.59 -17.30 -31.55
CA GLN A 24 10.48 -16.18 -31.24
C GLN A 24 11.15 -16.36 -29.87
N LYS A 25 10.45 -16.91 -28.90
CA LYS A 25 10.99 -17.21 -27.57
C LYS A 25 12.09 -18.25 -27.61
N LYS A 26 11.91 -19.33 -28.38
CA LYS A 26 12.90 -20.41 -28.56
C LYS A 26 14.24 -19.90 -29.11
N LEU A 27 14.25 -18.83 -29.90
CA LEU A 27 15.49 -18.27 -30.44
C LEU A 27 16.44 -17.79 -29.32
N PHE A 28 15.92 -17.47 -28.15
CA PHE A 28 16.67 -17.02 -26.97
C PHE A 28 16.95 -18.14 -25.97
N GLU A 29 16.42 -19.35 -26.20
CA GLU A 29 16.77 -20.49 -25.35
C GLU A 29 18.24 -20.83 -25.52
N ASN A 30 18.94 -20.96 -24.40
CA ASN A 30 20.40 -21.22 -24.37
C ASN A 30 21.26 -20.13 -25.04
N ALA A 31 20.76 -18.90 -25.15
CA ALA A 31 21.54 -17.77 -25.64
C ALA A 31 22.86 -17.64 -24.87
N GLN A 32 23.93 -17.27 -25.57
CA GLN A 32 25.27 -17.09 -25.00
C GLN A 32 25.72 -15.62 -25.12
N LYS A 33 26.60 -15.20 -24.25
CA LYS A 33 27.23 -13.86 -24.34
C LYS A 33 27.93 -13.71 -25.69
N ASN A 34 27.81 -12.55 -26.31
CA ASN A 34 28.29 -12.14 -27.62
C ASN A 34 27.60 -12.85 -28.80
N GLN A 35 26.52 -13.59 -28.57
CA GLN A 35 25.70 -14.16 -29.63
C GLN A 35 24.80 -13.07 -30.23
N VAL A 36 24.67 -13.10 -31.55
CA VAL A 36 23.72 -12.24 -32.27
C VAL A 36 22.49 -13.08 -32.65
N ILE A 37 21.34 -12.68 -32.14
CA ILE A 37 20.06 -13.35 -32.38
C ILE A 37 19.20 -12.44 -33.25
N VAL A 38 18.67 -13.02 -34.35
CA VAL A 38 17.78 -12.30 -35.26
C VAL A 38 16.35 -12.75 -34.98
N PHE A 39 15.46 -11.82 -34.71
CA PHE A 39 14.07 -12.10 -34.37
C PHE A 39 13.13 -11.01 -34.86
N ASN A 40 11.83 -11.30 -34.87
CA ASN A 40 10.82 -10.35 -35.28
C ASN A 40 10.08 -9.79 -34.07
N LEU A 41 10.16 -8.47 -33.88
CA LEU A 41 9.55 -7.79 -32.71
C LEU A 41 8.03 -7.83 -32.74
N HIS A 42 7.40 -7.63 -33.89
CA HIS A 42 5.94 -7.70 -34.01
C HIS A 42 5.43 -9.11 -33.70
N ALA A 43 6.09 -10.15 -34.20
CA ALA A 43 5.74 -11.52 -33.87
C ALA A 43 6.00 -11.84 -32.39
N ALA A 44 7.10 -11.36 -31.82
CA ALA A 44 7.46 -11.64 -30.43
C ALA A 44 6.45 -11.03 -29.43
N TYR A 45 5.97 -9.83 -29.68
CA TYR A 45 5.05 -9.09 -28.79
C TYR A 45 3.59 -9.07 -29.30
N ASP A 46 3.25 -9.88 -30.29
CA ASP A 46 1.91 -9.91 -30.90
C ASP A 46 1.40 -8.52 -31.30
N GLY A 47 2.27 -7.71 -31.92
CA GLY A 47 1.95 -6.36 -32.36
C GLY A 47 1.74 -5.34 -31.22
N ASN A 48 2.08 -5.66 -29.98
CA ASN A 48 1.92 -4.71 -28.87
C ASN A 48 2.80 -3.49 -29.05
N ALA A 49 2.21 -2.38 -29.57
CA ALA A 49 2.91 -1.16 -29.87
C ALA A 49 3.61 -0.53 -28.67
N THR A 50 3.09 -0.71 -27.45
CA THR A 50 3.70 -0.15 -26.23
C THR A 50 5.02 -0.83 -25.89
N GLU A 51 5.07 -2.14 -25.95
CA GLU A 51 6.27 -2.95 -25.68
C GLU A 51 7.34 -2.70 -26.75
N ILE A 52 6.93 -2.69 -28.03
CA ILE A 52 7.83 -2.46 -29.17
C ILE A 52 8.41 -1.05 -29.12
N ALA A 53 7.57 -0.02 -28.89
CA ALA A 53 8.02 1.36 -28.78
C ALA A 53 9.03 1.55 -27.63
N SER A 54 8.76 0.92 -26.49
CA SER A 54 9.65 0.95 -25.31
C SER A 54 11.02 0.32 -25.62
N LEU A 55 11.03 -0.82 -26.31
CA LEU A 55 12.26 -1.53 -26.65
C LEU A 55 13.08 -0.77 -27.70
N LEU A 56 12.42 -0.25 -28.75
CA LEU A 56 13.07 0.50 -29.82
C LEU A 56 13.38 1.95 -29.44
N LYS A 57 12.86 2.45 -28.32
CA LYS A 57 12.95 3.85 -27.88
C LYS A 57 12.42 4.83 -28.95
N VAL A 58 11.31 4.47 -29.56
CA VAL A 58 10.62 5.27 -30.60
C VAL A 58 9.22 5.67 -30.14
N ASP A 59 8.60 6.62 -30.84
CA ASP A 59 7.22 6.99 -30.62
C ASP A 59 6.28 5.81 -30.96
N LYS A 60 5.26 5.60 -30.15
CA LYS A 60 4.30 4.49 -30.30
C LYS A 60 3.59 4.51 -31.66
N GLU A 61 3.36 5.70 -32.22
CA GLU A 61 2.71 5.94 -33.50
C GLU A 61 3.57 5.47 -34.68
N LYS A 62 4.90 5.34 -34.51
CA LYS A 62 5.84 4.90 -35.52
C LYS A 62 6.14 3.41 -35.52
N VAL A 63 5.58 2.67 -34.59
CA VAL A 63 5.88 1.22 -34.41
C VAL A 63 5.55 0.42 -35.68
N GLU A 64 4.48 0.78 -36.40
CA GLU A 64 4.06 0.13 -37.64
C GLU A 64 5.08 0.28 -38.80
N GLU A 65 6.02 1.22 -38.70
CA GLU A 65 7.09 1.39 -39.68
C GLU A 65 8.21 0.34 -39.50
N TYR A 66 8.27 -0.33 -38.32
CA TYR A 66 9.35 -1.24 -37.93
C TYR A 66 8.93 -2.70 -37.91
N THR A 67 8.36 -3.20 -39.00
CA THR A 67 7.85 -4.57 -39.12
C THR A 67 8.92 -5.63 -39.43
N GLY A 68 10.17 -5.21 -39.73
CA GLY A 68 11.28 -6.08 -40.08
C GLY A 68 11.84 -6.90 -38.92
N ASN A 69 12.84 -7.73 -39.26
CA ASN A 69 13.61 -8.46 -38.26
C ASN A 69 14.70 -7.55 -37.66
N PHE A 70 14.93 -7.71 -36.37
CA PHE A 70 15.98 -7.03 -35.64
C PHE A 70 17.06 -8.00 -35.21
N SER A 71 18.31 -7.54 -35.17
CA SER A 71 19.42 -8.27 -34.57
C SER A 71 19.66 -7.79 -33.16
N PHE A 72 19.72 -8.72 -32.19
CA PHE A 72 20.01 -8.44 -30.81
C PHE A 72 21.35 -9.12 -30.44
N GLU A 73 22.34 -8.30 -30.07
CA GLU A 73 23.61 -8.79 -29.58
C GLU A 73 23.53 -8.95 -28.06
N VAL A 74 23.80 -10.15 -27.57
CA VAL A 74 23.70 -10.48 -26.15
C VAL A 74 24.98 -10.08 -25.41
N HIS A 75 24.94 -8.98 -24.68
CA HIS A 75 26.09 -8.53 -23.88
C HIS A 75 26.09 -9.11 -22.48
N GLU A 76 24.90 -9.26 -21.89
CA GLU A 76 24.74 -9.79 -20.54
C GLU A 76 23.46 -10.64 -20.47
N ILE A 77 23.51 -11.68 -19.66
CA ILE A 77 22.35 -12.53 -19.37
C ILE A 77 22.16 -12.55 -17.86
N SER A 78 21.05 -11.99 -17.40
CA SER A 78 20.60 -12.10 -16.03
C SER A 78 19.43 -13.06 -15.92
N ARG A 79 19.39 -13.84 -14.85
CA ARG A 79 18.29 -14.76 -14.56
C ARG A 79 17.78 -14.47 -13.17
N PHE A 80 16.45 -14.37 -13.05
CA PHE A 80 15.83 -14.39 -11.75
C PHE A 80 15.90 -15.81 -11.19
N VAL A 81 16.61 -15.97 -10.11
CA VAL A 81 16.71 -17.23 -9.36
C VAL A 81 16.21 -16.98 -7.95
N PRO A 82 15.29 -17.81 -7.42
CA PRO A 82 14.92 -17.70 -6.01
C PRO A 82 16.18 -17.77 -5.15
N ALA A 83 16.25 -16.90 -4.13
CA ALA A 83 17.37 -16.90 -3.20
C ALA A 83 17.42 -18.23 -2.44
N ALA A 84 18.62 -18.70 -2.12
CA ALA A 84 18.79 -19.79 -1.18
C ALA A 84 18.27 -19.34 0.21
N LEU A 85 17.63 -20.25 0.93
CA LEU A 85 17.17 -20.00 2.30
C LEU A 85 18.34 -20.24 3.26
N ASP A 86 19.34 -19.37 3.19
CA ASP A 86 20.54 -19.39 3.97
C ASP A 86 20.62 -18.20 4.94
N GLU A 87 21.67 -18.17 5.75
CA GLU A 87 21.86 -17.13 6.77
C GLU A 87 21.95 -15.72 6.15
N ASP A 88 22.57 -15.59 4.98
CA ASP A 88 22.67 -14.31 4.27
C ASP A 88 21.27 -13.78 3.85
N PHE A 89 20.42 -14.67 3.35
CA PHE A 89 19.03 -14.36 3.03
C PHE A 89 18.25 -13.96 4.29
N PHE A 90 18.35 -14.74 5.37
CA PHE A 90 17.62 -14.46 6.61
C PHE A 90 18.05 -13.14 7.22
N ASN A 91 19.34 -12.84 7.26
CA ASN A 91 19.86 -11.57 7.76
C ASN A 91 19.38 -10.37 6.93
N LYS A 92 19.33 -10.51 5.61
CA LYS A 92 18.83 -9.44 4.73
C LYS A 92 17.33 -9.17 4.89
N VAL A 93 16.53 -10.21 5.09
CA VAL A 93 15.06 -10.10 5.14
C VAL A 93 14.58 -9.76 6.55
N PHE A 94 15.11 -10.38 7.58
CA PHE A 94 14.61 -10.28 8.94
C PHE A 94 15.48 -9.44 9.89
N GLY A 95 16.71 -9.12 9.47
CA GLY A 95 17.73 -8.48 10.30
C GLY A 95 18.75 -9.48 10.82
N GLU A 96 19.96 -8.98 11.11
CA GLU A 96 21.09 -9.78 11.53
C GLU A 96 20.79 -10.57 12.81
N GLY A 97 20.94 -11.88 12.76
CA GLY A 97 20.73 -12.78 13.90
C GLY A 97 19.28 -12.94 14.36
N ALA A 98 18.29 -12.40 13.63
CA ALA A 98 16.88 -12.49 14.02
C ALA A 98 16.25 -13.84 13.66
N VAL A 99 16.76 -14.54 12.66
CA VAL A 99 16.26 -15.81 12.12
C VAL A 99 17.43 -16.62 11.60
N HIS A 100 17.49 -17.91 11.93
CA HIS A 100 18.63 -18.77 11.60
C HIS A 100 18.31 -19.93 10.66
N ASN A 101 17.03 -20.22 10.44
CA ASN A 101 16.59 -21.34 9.62
C ASN A 101 15.19 -21.09 9.02
N GLU A 102 14.77 -21.95 8.10
CA GLU A 102 13.50 -21.86 7.41
C GLU A 102 12.29 -21.95 8.37
N GLU A 103 12.39 -22.76 9.43
CA GLU A 103 11.29 -22.92 10.39
C GLU A 103 11.05 -21.60 11.15
N GLU A 104 12.11 -20.98 11.64
CA GLU A 104 12.06 -19.66 12.31
C GLU A 104 11.57 -18.58 11.35
N ALA A 105 12.03 -18.59 10.08
CA ALA A 105 11.55 -17.66 9.05
C ALA A 105 10.04 -17.77 8.83
N ARG A 106 9.53 -19.00 8.69
CA ARG A 106 8.09 -19.25 8.55
C ARG A 106 7.29 -18.82 9.78
N ALA A 107 7.82 -19.09 10.97
CA ALA A 107 7.21 -18.64 12.22
C ALA A 107 7.15 -17.11 12.29
N LYS A 108 8.24 -16.43 11.91
CA LYS A 108 8.31 -14.96 11.91
C LYS A 108 7.37 -14.32 10.88
N VAL A 109 7.28 -14.88 9.68
CA VAL A 109 6.31 -14.45 8.66
C VAL A 109 4.88 -14.63 9.16
N LYS A 110 4.58 -15.78 9.78
CA LYS A 110 3.26 -16.04 10.36
C LYS A 110 2.91 -15.04 11.47
N GLU A 111 3.84 -14.77 12.37
CA GLU A 111 3.70 -13.76 13.43
C GLU A 111 3.38 -12.38 12.84
N ASN A 112 4.14 -11.96 11.82
CA ASN A 112 3.93 -10.68 11.15
C ASN A 112 2.55 -10.59 10.49
N ILE A 113 2.13 -11.64 9.77
CA ILE A 113 0.79 -11.71 9.17
C ILE A 113 -0.29 -11.65 10.24
N GLN A 114 -0.14 -12.39 11.34
CA GLN A 114 -1.09 -12.36 12.45
C GLN A 114 -1.18 -10.96 13.07
N ALA A 115 -0.05 -10.27 13.26
CA ALA A 115 -0.01 -8.92 13.81
C ALA A 115 -0.74 -7.91 12.91
N LEU A 116 -0.59 -8.02 11.59
CA LEU A 116 -1.34 -7.20 10.63
C LEU A 116 -2.85 -7.46 10.72
N GLN A 117 -3.26 -8.74 10.79
CA GLN A 117 -4.67 -9.10 10.89
C GLN A 117 -5.31 -8.68 12.21
N VAL A 118 -4.53 -8.57 13.29
CA VAL A 118 -5.04 -8.01 14.55
C VAL A 118 -5.45 -6.56 14.36
N ASN A 119 -4.64 -5.75 13.68
CA ASN A 119 -4.98 -4.35 13.41
C ASN A 119 -6.26 -4.22 12.58
N ASP A 120 -6.41 -5.04 11.56
CA ASP A 120 -7.61 -5.04 10.71
C ASP A 120 -8.84 -5.50 11.50
N SER A 121 -8.68 -6.52 12.35
CA SER A 121 -9.73 -7.00 13.25
C SER A 121 -10.13 -5.94 14.28
N ASP A 122 -9.18 -5.18 14.81
CA ASP A 122 -9.42 -4.08 15.73
C ASP A 122 -10.16 -2.93 15.04
N TYR A 123 -9.81 -2.63 13.79
CA TYR A 123 -10.55 -1.66 12.99
C TYR A 123 -11.98 -2.12 12.72
N LYS A 124 -12.17 -3.40 12.36
CA LYS A 124 -13.52 -3.97 12.18
C LYS A 124 -14.34 -3.88 13.48
N PHE A 125 -13.73 -4.19 14.62
CA PHE A 125 -14.39 -4.04 15.93
C PHE A 125 -14.82 -2.59 16.17
N LEU A 126 -13.98 -1.60 15.83
CA LEU A 126 -14.33 -0.19 15.96
C LEU A 126 -15.54 0.19 15.09
N LEU A 127 -15.61 -0.32 13.85
CA LEU A 127 -16.76 -0.12 12.98
C LEU A 127 -18.04 -0.75 13.55
N ASP A 128 -17.95 -1.94 14.12
CA ASP A 128 -19.07 -2.61 14.76
C ASP A 128 -19.50 -1.88 16.04
N LEU A 129 -18.56 -1.39 16.84
CA LEU A 129 -18.83 -0.56 18.00
C LEU A 129 -19.57 0.72 17.59
N ARG A 130 -19.12 1.39 16.50
CA ARG A 130 -19.79 2.56 15.93
C ARG A 130 -21.24 2.23 15.57
N ALA A 131 -21.43 1.20 14.75
CA ALA A 131 -22.77 0.81 14.29
C ALA A 131 -23.70 0.46 15.46
N TYR A 132 -23.17 -0.28 16.45
CA TYR A 132 -23.94 -0.62 17.66
C TYR A 132 -24.31 0.63 18.46
N ALA A 133 -23.38 1.53 18.70
CA ALA A 133 -23.58 2.72 19.51
C ALA A 133 -24.55 3.71 18.81
N GLU A 134 -24.39 3.93 17.49
CA GLU A 134 -25.30 4.75 16.67
C GLU A 134 -26.75 4.21 16.71
N ASN A 135 -26.90 2.88 16.63
CA ASN A 135 -28.21 2.23 16.73
C ASN A 135 -28.83 2.39 18.14
N LYS A 136 -28.03 2.25 19.20
CA LYS A 136 -28.50 2.41 20.59
C LYS A 136 -28.91 3.83 20.92
N VAL A 137 -28.18 4.82 20.40
CA VAL A 137 -28.52 6.25 20.59
C VAL A 137 -29.76 6.62 19.82
N GLY A 138 -30.00 5.98 18.66
CA GLY A 138 -31.14 6.30 17.80
C GLY A 138 -30.96 7.62 17.03
N GLU A 139 -32.07 8.24 16.66
CA GLU A 139 -32.04 9.52 15.95
C GLU A 139 -31.70 10.66 16.91
N LEU A 140 -30.90 11.62 16.43
CA LEU A 140 -30.59 12.86 17.11
C LEU A 140 -31.10 14.03 16.28
N GLU A 141 -31.74 14.98 16.93
CA GLU A 141 -32.13 16.23 16.32
C GLU A 141 -30.96 17.22 16.30
N PHE A 142 -30.64 17.74 15.14
CA PHE A 142 -29.59 18.72 14.93
C PHE A 142 -30.15 20.06 14.44
N PRO A 143 -29.58 21.20 14.82
CA PRO A 143 -29.96 22.50 14.30
C PRO A 143 -29.46 22.69 12.86
N THR A 144 -30.16 22.04 11.91
CA THR A 144 -29.76 21.88 10.50
C THR A 144 -29.35 23.20 9.85
N GLU A 145 -30.21 24.26 9.99
CA GLU A 145 -29.95 25.56 9.38
C GLU A 145 -28.68 26.22 9.92
N LEU A 146 -28.42 26.07 11.20
CA LEU A 146 -27.22 26.62 11.81
C LEU A 146 -25.98 25.85 11.32
N LEU A 147 -26.05 24.51 11.29
CA LEU A 147 -24.93 23.67 10.85
C LEU A 147 -24.60 23.89 9.38
N LYS A 148 -25.61 24.05 8.51
CA LYS A 148 -25.39 24.42 7.10
C LYS A 148 -24.68 25.77 6.96
N LYS A 149 -25.04 26.77 7.76
CA LYS A 149 -24.35 28.06 7.78
C LYS A 149 -22.90 27.94 8.23
N ILE A 150 -22.64 27.17 9.28
CA ILE A 150 -21.28 26.90 9.77
C ILE A 150 -20.47 26.18 8.70
N MET A 151 -21.04 25.16 8.08
CA MET A 151 -20.38 24.40 7.02
C MET A 151 -20.01 25.30 5.83
N LYS A 152 -20.92 26.18 5.41
CA LYS A 152 -20.66 27.16 4.35
C LYS A 152 -19.55 28.16 4.74
N ALA A 153 -19.56 28.65 5.98
CA ALA A 153 -18.54 29.58 6.48
C ALA A 153 -17.14 28.95 6.55
N ASN A 154 -17.07 27.65 6.83
CA ASN A 154 -15.80 26.93 6.92
C ASN A 154 -15.25 26.43 5.55
N ASN A 155 -16.05 26.50 4.48
CA ASN A 155 -15.73 26.02 3.14
C ASN A 155 -15.96 27.10 2.09
N THR A 156 -15.39 28.28 2.30
CA THR A 156 -15.57 29.46 1.43
C THR A 156 -14.91 29.31 0.06
N ASP A 157 -14.00 28.33 -0.09
CA ASP A 157 -13.31 27.97 -1.33
C ASP A 157 -14.09 26.97 -2.19
N LYS A 158 -15.22 26.44 -1.70
CA LYS A 158 -16.05 25.47 -2.37
C LYS A 158 -17.24 26.15 -3.10
N ASP A 159 -17.80 25.43 -4.07
CA ASP A 159 -18.98 25.89 -4.81
C ASP A 159 -20.25 25.90 -3.93
N GLU A 160 -21.32 26.48 -4.47
CA GLU A 160 -22.59 26.62 -3.74
C GLU A 160 -23.28 25.29 -3.46
N SER A 161 -23.05 24.25 -4.29
CA SER A 161 -23.67 22.93 -4.14
C SER A 161 -22.99 22.11 -3.05
N TYR A 162 -21.74 22.43 -2.68
CA TYR A 162 -20.93 21.65 -1.77
C TYR A 162 -21.63 21.32 -0.44
N VAL A 163 -22.34 22.30 0.13
CA VAL A 163 -23.04 22.10 1.40
C VAL A 163 -24.20 21.12 1.23
N GLU A 164 -25.02 21.27 0.19
CA GLU A 164 -26.15 20.36 -0.05
C GLU A 164 -25.69 18.95 -0.35
N ASP A 165 -24.62 18.79 -1.13
CA ASP A 165 -24.10 17.47 -1.53
C ASP A 165 -23.41 16.70 -0.39
N ASN A 166 -22.91 17.41 0.63
CA ASN A 166 -22.12 16.81 1.70
C ASN A 166 -22.75 16.92 3.09
N PHE A 167 -23.85 17.66 3.25
CA PHE A 167 -24.43 17.93 4.56
C PHE A 167 -24.86 16.65 5.28
N ASP A 168 -25.59 15.76 4.62
CA ASP A 168 -26.08 14.52 5.23
C ASP A 168 -24.93 13.62 5.72
N LYS A 169 -23.87 13.51 4.94
CA LYS A 169 -22.65 12.79 5.35
C LYS A 169 -22.01 13.44 6.56
N SER A 170 -21.94 14.76 6.58
CA SER A 170 -21.37 15.51 7.70
C SER A 170 -22.18 15.35 8.99
N ILE A 171 -23.49 15.23 8.90
CA ILE A 171 -24.37 14.96 10.06
C ILE A 171 -24.12 13.55 10.61
N VAL A 172 -23.96 12.55 9.76
CA VAL A 172 -23.63 11.19 10.18
C VAL A 172 -22.31 11.17 10.92
N GLU A 173 -21.27 11.83 10.39
CA GLU A 173 -19.97 11.92 11.05
C GLU A 173 -20.01 12.76 12.33
N LEU A 174 -20.80 13.83 12.38
CA LEU A 174 -20.99 14.62 13.59
C LEU A 174 -21.67 13.79 14.69
N LYS A 175 -22.70 13.01 14.34
CA LYS A 175 -23.34 12.09 15.27
C LYS A 175 -22.35 11.11 15.87
N TRP A 176 -21.54 10.46 15.02
CA TRP A 176 -20.50 9.55 15.49
C TRP A 176 -19.49 10.25 16.38
N HIS A 177 -19.04 11.45 15.99
CA HIS A 177 -18.09 12.23 16.79
C HIS A 177 -18.60 12.47 18.22
N LEU A 178 -19.84 12.91 18.35
CA LEU A 178 -20.47 13.17 19.65
C LEU A 178 -20.62 11.88 20.50
N ILE A 179 -21.02 10.78 19.86
CA ILE A 179 -21.13 9.48 20.52
C ILE A 179 -19.75 9.02 21.00
N ARG A 180 -18.75 9.09 20.12
CA ARG A 180 -17.37 8.69 20.40
C ARG A 180 -16.79 9.50 21.57
N GLU A 181 -17.02 10.80 21.59
CA GLU A 181 -16.59 11.67 22.69
C GLU A 181 -17.16 11.18 24.03
N LYS A 182 -18.44 10.84 24.08
CA LYS A 182 -19.06 10.28 25.28
C LYS A 182 -18.53 8.91 25.68
N LEU A 183 -18.22 8.06 24.73
CA LEU A 183 -17.60 6.76 24.97
C LEU A 183 -16.17 6.93 25.55
N VAL A 184 -15.40 7.86 25.01
CA VAL A 184 -14.05 8.21 25.49
C VAL A 184 -14.10 8.78 26.91
N GLU A 185 -15.03 9.70 27.19
CA GLU A 185 -15.24 10.28 28.51
C GLU A 185 -15.62 9.21 29.56
N ALA A 186 -16.56 8.33 29.20
CA ALA A 186 -17.03 7.26 30.07
C ALA A 186 -15.93 6.29 30.50
N GLN A 187 -14.91 6.09 29.66
CA GLN A 187 -13.76 5.24 29.94
C GLN A 187 -12.55 6.00 30.50
N GLY A 188 -12.66 7.30 30.68
CA GLY A 188 -11.56 8.13 31.16
C GLY A 188 -10.31 8.10 30.23
N ILE A 189 -10.53 7.84 28.95
CA ILE A 189 -9.45 7.73 27.96
C ILE A 189 -8.79 9.10 27.76
N LYS A 190 -7.46 9.13 27.89
CA LYS A 190 -6.63 10.31 27.64
C LYS A 190 -5.50 9.93 26.70
N VAL A 191 -5.17 10.84 25.82
CA VAL A 191 -4.00 10.76 24.94
C VAL A 191 -2.97 11.77 25.42
N ASP A 192 -1.78 11.29 25.69
CA ASP A 192 -0.67 12.11 26.11
C ASP A 192 0.42 12.20 25.01
N ASP A 193 1.43 13.04 25.24
CA ASP A 193 2.51 13.25 24.26
C ASP A 193 3.31 11.96 23.97
N LYS A 194 3.34 11.01 24.92
CA LYS A 194 4.03 9.72 24.71
C LYS A 194 3.26 8.84 23.74
N ASP A 195 1.92 8.83 23.85
CA ASP A 195 1.06 8.11 22.92
C ASP A 195 1.25 8.65 21.50
N ILE A 196 1.22 9.97 21.35
CA ILE A 196 1.34 10.65 20.06
C ILE A 196 2.72 10.37 19.44
N LYS A 197 3.80 10.47 20.25
CA LYS A 197 5.17 10.14 19.79
C LYS A 197 5.27 8.69 19.35
N ALA A 198 4.74 7.74 20.12
CA ALA A 198 4.74 6.32 19.78
C ALA A 198 3.96 6.05 18.48
N ALA A 199 2.79 6.67 18.33
CA ALA A 199 1.99 6.56 17.11
C ALA A 199 2.72 7.16 15.89
N ALA A 200 3.43 8.27 16.04
CA ALA A 200 4.24 8.88 14.99
C ALA A 200 5.39 7.96 14.53
N ILE A 201 6.11 7.37 15.49
CA ILE A 201 7.18 6.40 15.18
C ILE A 201 6.63 5.18 14.45
N GLN A 202 5.49 4.65 14.90
CA GLN A 202 4.85 3.50 14.26
C GLN A 202 4.36 3.84 12.85
N ALA A 203 3.76 5.00 12.64
CA ALA A 203 3.34 5.48 11.32
C ALA A 203 4.54 5.61 10.37
N THR A 204 5.64 6.17 10.87
CA THR A 204 6.91 6.31 10.13
C THR A 204 7.46 4.93 9.74
N ARG A 205 7.52 3.99 10.67
CA ARG A 205 7.97 2.61 10.42
C ARG A 205 7.12 1.93 9.34
N TYR A 206 5.81 2.07 9.41
CA TYR A 206 4.89 1.54 8.41
C TYR A 206 5.12 2.16 7.03
N GLN A 207 5.32 3.48 6.97
CA GLN A 207 5.61 4.18 5.72
C GLN A 207 6.90 3.68 5.07
N PHE A 208 7.98 3.52 5.84
CA PHE A 208 9.23 2.96 5.32
C PHE A 208 9.09 1.51 4.85
N ALA A 209 8.32 0.69 5.59
CA ALA A 209 8.06 -0.69 5.21
C ALA A 209 7.36 -0.82 3.85
N GLN A 210 6.48 0.13 3.48
CA GLN A 210 5.84 0.16 2.16
C GLN A 210 6.85 0.35 1.01
N TYR A 211 8.01 0.97 1.29
CA TYR A 211 9.12 1.11 0.34
C TYR A 211 10.15 -0.03 0.46
N GLY A 212 9.83 -1.11 1.18
CA GLY A 212 10.72 -2.25 1.39
C GLY A 212 11.83 -2.02 2.43
N LEU A 213 11.79 -0.88 3.14
CA LEU A 213 12.77 -0.51 4.14
C LEU A 213 12.32 -0.98 5.54
N ASN A 214 12.53 -2.25 5.86
CA ASN A 214 12.04 -2.86 7.09
C ASN A 214 13.00 -2.70 8.29
N ASN A 215 14.29 -2.46 8.04
CA ASN A 215 15.32 -2.40 9.06
C ASN A 215 15.90 -0.99 9.19
N ILE A 216 15.06 -0.03 9.54
CA ILE A 216 15.47 1.35 9.78
C ILE A 216 15.87 1.50 11.27
N PRO A 217 17.07 2.03 11.59
CA PRO A 217 17.47 2.32 12.96
C PRO A 217 16.47 3.27 13.65
N ASP A 218 16.20 3.04 14.92
CA ASP A 218 15.21 3.81 15.70
C ASP A 218 15.49 5.31 15.71
N GLU A 219 16.75 5.72 15.69
CA GLU A 219 17.13 7.14 15.61
C GLU A 219 16.56 7.85 14.37
N TYR A 220 16.62 7.18 13.20
CA TYR A 220 16.06 7.73 11.97
C TYR A 220 14.52 7.80 12.04
N LEU A 221 13.89 6.76 12.61
CA LEU A 221 12.44 6.74 12.80
C LEU A 221 11.99 7.86 13.75
N GLU A 222 12.74 8.09 14.82
CA GLU A 222 12.46 9.19 15.76
C GLU A 222 12.60 10.57 15.11
N ASN A 223 13.63 10.79 14.29
CA ASN A 223 13.84 12.05 13.58
C ASN A 223 12.69 12.32 12.60
N TYR A 224 12.28 11.32 11.82
CA TYR A 224 11.12 11.49 10.92
C TYR A 224 9.81 11.70 11.67
N ALA A 225 9.60 10.98 12.76
CA ALA A 225 8.44 11.17 13.63
C ALA A 225 8.39 12.59 14.20
N GLN A 226 9.53 13.16 14.61
CA GLN A 226 9.61 14.56 15.08
C GLN A 226 9.23 15.56 13.98
N GLU A 227 9.66 15.35 12.73
CA GLU A 227 9.24 16.19 11.61
C GLU A 227 7.72 16.08 11.34
N MET A 228 7.15 14.88 11.47
CA MET A 228 5.71 14.67 11.39
C MET A 228 4.95 15.45 12.48
N LEU A 229 5.47 15.46 13.70
CA LEU A 229 4.86 16.14 14.84
C LEU A 229 4.90 17.68 14.75
N LYS A 230 5.68 18.27 13.84
CA LYS A 230 5.66 19.72 13.57
C LYS A 230 4.42 20.16 12.79
N LYS A 231 3.73 19.25 12.13
CA LYS A 231 2.58 19.55 11.28
C LYS A 231 1.27 19.30 12.04
N ARG A 232 0.53 20.37 12.31
CA ARG A 232 -0.71 20.31 13.10
C ARG A 232 -1.72 19.28 12.60
N GLU A 233 -1.90 19.18 11.28
CA GLU A 233 -2.84 18.22 10.67
C GLU A 233 -2.42 16.77 10.96
N GLN A 234 -1.12 16.48 10.89
CA GLN A 234 -0.60 15.14 11.18
C GLN A 234 -0.73 14.81 12.67
N VAL A 235 -0.49 15.76 13.55
CA VAL A 235 -0.70 15.59 14.99
C VAL A 235 -2.18 15.29 15.27
N SER A 236 -3.10 16.03 14.67
CA SER A 236 -4.54 15.78 14.84
C SER A 236 -4.93 14.37 14.40
N ALA A 237 -4.45 13.92 13.25
CA ALA A 237 -4.70 12.55 12.75
C ALA A 237 -4.11 11.48 13.68
N LEU A 238 -2.92 11.71 14.25
CA LEU A 238 -2.30 10.80 15.22
C LEU A 238 -3.10 10.74 16.53
N VAL A 239 -3.58 11.88 17.04
CA VAL A 239 -4.44 11.92 18.23
C VAL A 239 -5.72 11.13 18.02
N GLU A 240 -6.41 11.33 16.88
CA GLU A 240 -7.61 10.56 16.53
C GLU A 240 -7.32 9.05 16.49
N ARG A 241 -6.22 8.65 15.88
CA ARG A 241 -5.79 7.26 15.84
C ARG A 241 -5.51 6.70 17.24
N CYS A 242 -4.84 7.46 18.11
CA CYS A 242 -4.59 7.04 19.49
C CYS A 242 -5.90 6.87 20.27
N ILE A 243 -6.86 7.78 20.08
CA ILE A 243 -8.19 7.68 20.67
C ILE A 243 -8.87 6.40 20.22
N ASP A 244 -8.92 6.13 18.93
CA ASP A 244 -9.57 4.95 18.37
C ASP A 244 -8.94 3.65 18.86
N GLN A 245 -7.61 3.58 18.95
CA GLN A 245 -6.90 2.43 19.50
C GLN A 245 -7.21 2.19 20.97
N LYS A 246 -7.16 3.25 21.78
CA LYS A 246 -7.48 3.16 23.23
C LYS A 246 -8.95 2.82 23.46
N LEU A 247 -9.86 3.39 22.65
CA LEU A 247 -11.29 3.09 22.69
C LEU A 247 -11.54 1.61 22.37
N THR A 248 -10.95 1.13 21.26
CA THR A 248 -11.03 -0.29 20.86
C THR A 248 -10.53 -1.20 21.97
N ALA A 249 -9.35 -0.92 22.54
CA ALA A 249 -8.78 -1.74 23.60
C ALA A 249 -9.66 -1.76 24.87
N ALA A 250 -10.21 -0.61 25.28
CA ALA A 250 -11.07 -0.51 26.44
C ALA A 250 -12.40 -1.27 26.22
N TYR A 251 -13.06 -1.07 25.10
CA TYR A 251 -14.37 -1.70 24.85
C TYR A 251 -14.27 -3.19 24.56
N LYS A 252 -13.18 -3.69 23.95
CA LYS A 252 -12.94 -5.14 23.81
C LYS A 252 -12.88 -5.86 25.15
N GLN A 253 -12.51 -5.18 26.24
CA GLN A 253 -12.51 -5.77 27.59
C GLN A 253 -13.88 -5.70 28.28
N LEU A 254 -14.76 -4.82 27.85
CA LEU A 254 -16.07 -4.58 28.47
C LEU A 254 -17.20 -5.40 27.87
N VAL A 255 -17.04 -5.82 26.62
CA VAL A 255 -18.09 -6.53 25.88
C VAL A 255 -17.78 -8.01 25.71
N ASN A 256 -18.82 -8.82 25.56
CA ASN A 256 -18.65 -10.21 25.17
C ASN A 256 -18.33 -10.29 23.68
N LEU A 257 -17.10 -10.69 23.36
CA LEU A 257 -16.64 -10.82 21.98
C LEU A 257 -17.15 -12.13 21.37
N ASN A 258 -17.73 -12.04 20.19
CA ASN A 258 -18.05 -13.21 19.38
C ASN A 258 -16.92 -13.45 18.36
N HIS A 259 -15.99 -14.31 18.73
CA HIS A 259 -14.86 -14.68 17.87
C HIS A 259 -15.32 -15.60 16.73
N LYS A 260 -15.11 -15.16 15.49
CA LYS A 260 -15.36 -15.94 14.28
C LYS A 260 -14.05 -16.20 13.54
N SER A 261 -13.78 -17.46 13.23
CA SER A 261 -12.71 -17.80 12.30
C SER A 261 -13.26 -17.76 10.88
N ILE A 262 -12.68 -16.89 10.05
CA ILE A 262 -13.08 -16.70 8.65
C ILE A 262 -11.85 -16.69 7.76
N SER A 263 -12.02 -16.89 6.44
CA SER A 263 -10.93 -16.74 5.48
C SER A 263 -10.53 -15.27 5.31
N ALA A 264 -9.28 -15.01 4.88
CA ALA A 264 -8.84 -13.66 4.58
C ALA A 264 -9.69 -13.00 3.46
N GLU A 265 -10.13 -13.80 2.49
CA GLU A 265 -11.02 -13.33 1.42
C GLU A 265 -12.39 -12.89 1.95
N ASP A 266 -13.00 -13.67 2.84
CA ASP A 266 -14.29 -13.31 3.41
C ASP A 266 -14.16 -12.13 4.39
N PHE A 267 -13.03 -12.03 5.08
CA PHE A 267 -12.74 -10.90 5.95
C PHE A 267 -12.64 -9.58 5.16
N SER A 268 -11.94 -9.59 4.02
CA SER A 268 -11.81 -8.40 3.18
C SER A 268 -13.15 -7.89 2.59
N LYS A 269 -14.18 -8.76 2.50
CA LYS A 269 -15.53 -8.38 2.06
C LYS A 269 -16.38 -7.72 3.16
N MET A 270 -15.86 -7.62 4.38
CA MET A 270 -16.57 -7.05 5.52
C MET A 270 -16.38 -5.52 5.69
N PHE A 271 -15.58 -4.90 4.81
CA PHE A 271 -15.25 -3.47 4.80
C PHE A 271 -15.89 -2.71 3.66
#